data_b214b4ba6e3173eaa9a76b78deab0df5
#
_entry.id   b214b4ba6e3173eaa9a76b78deab0df5
#
_cell.length_a   1.000
_cell.length_b   1.000
_cell.length_c   1.000
_cell.angle_alpha   90.00
_cell.angle_beta   90.00
_cell.angle_gamma   90.00
#
_symmetry.space_group_name_H-M   'P 1'
#
loop_
_entity.id
_entity.type
_entity.pdbx_description
1 polymer ?
#
loop_
_entity_poly.entity_id
_entity_poly.type
_entity_poly.pdbx_seq_one_letter_code
_entity_poly.pdbx_strand_id
1 'polypeptide(L)'
;MSLNKYQDNRKLIGRIKESIVNGKVFHAYIIEGDSLSDKSTFAKEFCKAIACREMPGTGCDNCITCTKFDHDNYEDYHFIESAGMSVKDEQISRLQAELKKQPVLERHFAVIKDADTMTVRAQNRLLKTLEEPFPGTVIILLSENRENLLETIRSRCVLFRLEDINEEARGREEADMIFDALYNEKAFFEIKQILGSAVKSREDAYALLDGLERIYEKLLTWQDSRRNMYRKEDIFKAIELIEEARRDLHAKVNYQYALKNLILKIGG
;
A
#
# COMPACT_ATOMS: atom_id res chain seq x y z
N MET A 1 -1.57 -7.26 17.80
CA MET A 1 -2.40 -6.81 16.65
C MET A 1 -2.40 -7.94 15.65
N SER A 2 -3.53 -8.32 15.07
CA SER A 2 -3.61 -9.47 14.17
C SER A 2 -3.98 -9.05 12.74
N LEU A 3 -3.86 -9.97 11.78
CA LEU A 3 -4.30 -9.72 10.38
C LEU A 3 -5.75 -9.23 10.29
N ASN A 4 -6.58 -9.49 11.28
CA ASN A 4 -7.98 -9.05 11.31
C ASN A 4 -8.17 -7.51 11.29
N LYS A 5 -7.13 -6.72 11.57
CA LYS A 5 -7.20 -5.25 11.46
C LYS A 5 -7.30 -4.75 10.01
N TYR A 6 -6.86 -5.55 9.04
CA TYR A 6 -6.92 -5.21 7.62
C TYR A 6 -8.30 -5.61 7.02
N GLN A 7 -9.37 -5.06 7.62
CA GLN A 7 -10.76 -5.43 7.26
C GLN A 7 -11.09 -5.21 5.79
N ASP A 8 -10.39 -4.33 5.17
CA ASP A 8 -10.59 -3.87 3.82
C ASP A 8 -10.01 -4.86 2.79
N ASN A 9 -9.01 -5.60 3.22
CA ASN A 9 -8.42 -6.69 2.47
C ASN A 9 -9.07 -8.07 2.80
N ARG A 10 -10.36 -8.11 3.16
CA ARG A 10 -11.05 -9.33 3.66
C ARG A 10 -10.87 -10.55 2.76
N LYS A 11 -10.94 -10.35 1.44
CA LYS A 11 -10.76 -11.45 0.47
C LYS A 11 -9.34 -12.00 0.53
N LEU A 12 -8.34 -11.10 0.58
CA LEU A 12 -6.93 -11.49 0.72
C LEU A 12 -6.68 -12.19 2.05
N ILE A 13 -7.15 -11.61 3.16
CA ILE A 13 -7.03 -12.19 4.50
C ILE A 13 -7.69 -13.56 4.58
N GLY A 14 -8.88 -13.72 4.00
CA GLY A 14 -9.57 -15.02 3.94
C GLY A 14 -8.73 -16.08 3.23
N ARG A 15 -8.14 -15.76 2.07
CA ARG A 15 -7.24 -16.66 1.32
C ARG A 15 -5.97 -17.00 2.09
N ILE A 16 -5.36 -16.00 2.74
CA ILE A 16 -4.17 -16.19 3.58
C ILE A 16 -4.48 -17.17 4.71
N LYS A 17 -5.54 -16.90 5.45
CA LYS A 17 -6.00 -17.74 6.57
C LYS A 17 -6.24 -19.18 6.13
N GLU A 18 -7.00 -19.39 5.06
CA GLU A 18 -7.28 -20.71 4.51
C GLU A 18 -5.99 -21.44 4.09
N SER A 19 -5.08 -20.73 3.41
CA SER A 19 -3.80 -21.30 2.98
C SER A 19 -2.96 -21.77 4.17
N ILE A 20 -2.85 -20.95 5.22
CA ILE A 20 -2.07 -21.29 6.43
C ILE A 20 -2.70 -22.47 7.19
N VAL A 21 -4.01 -22.43 7.42
CA VAL A 21 -4.75 -23.48 8.13
C VAL A 21 -4.64 -24.82 7.39
N ASN A 22 -4.64 -24.80 6.05
CA ASN A 22 -4.46 -26.00 5.23
C ASN A 22 -2.98 -26.43 5.06
N GLY A 23 -2.05 -25.80 5.77
CA GLY A 23 -0.62 -26.10 5.68
C GLY A 23 0.05 -25.71 4.35
N LYS A 24 -0.62 -24.91 3.51
CA LYS A 24 -0.13 -24.48 2.20
C LYS A 24 0.59 -23.13 2.30
N VAL A 25 1.66 -23.07 3.08
CA VAL A 25 2.53 -21.90 3.15
C VAL A 25 3.62 -22.02 2.08
N PHE A 26 3.67 -21.08 1.15
CA PHE A 26 4.70 -21.04 0.13
C PHE A 26 6.00 -20.45 0.71
N HIS A 27 7.11 -20.72 0.03
CA HIS A 27 8.43 -20.24 0.46
C HIS A 27 8.70 -18.78 0.07
N ALA A 28 7.92 -18.18 -0.85
CA ALA A 28 8.14 -16.82 -1.30
C ALA A 28 6.85 -16.08 -1.68
N TYR A 29 6.77 -14.82 -1.30
CA TYR A 29 5.64 -13.93 -1.55
C TYR A 29 6.14 -12.57 -2.03
N ILE A 30 5.36 -11.92 -2.90
CA ILE A 30 5.44 -10.50 -3.20
C ILE A 30 4.20 -9.86 -2.58
N ILE A 31 4.40 -8.86 -1.74
CA ILE A 31 3.34 -7.98 -1.24
C ILE A 31 3.47 -6.66 -1.97
N GLU A 32 2.56 -6.43 -2.92
CA GLU A 32 2.48 -5.21 -3.71
C GLU A 32 1.44 -4.26 -3.08
N GLY A 33 1.78 -3.01 -2.99
CA GLY A 33 0.92 -1.93 -2.49
C GLY A 33 1.62 -0.59 -2.73
N ASP A 34 0.89 0.51 -2.66
CA ASP A 34 1.47 1.84 -2.85
C ASP A 34 2.47 2.25 -1.74
N SER A 35 3.05 3.45 -1.86
CA SER A 35 4.02 3.98 -0.89
C SER A 35 3.41 4.20 0.50
N LEU A 36 2.10 4.34 0.59
CA LEU A 36 1.35 4.68 1.79
C LEU A 36 0.84 3.44 2.52
N SER A 37 0.75 2.31 1.82
CA SER A 37 0.34 1.06 2.43
C SER A 37 1.40 0.59 3.43
N ASP A 38 0.95 0.28 4.65
CA ASP A 38 1.83 -0.25 5.70
C ASP A 38 2.17 -1.72 5.43
N LYS A 39 2.87 -1.94 4.29
CA LYS A 39 3.34 -3.25 3.84
C LYS A 39 4.22 -3.93 4.89
N SER A 40 5.01 -3.14 5.60
CA SER A 40 5.97 -3.67 6.61
C SER A 40 5.23 -4.27 7.81
N THR A 41 4.26 -3.56 8.36
CA THR A 41 3.42 -4.09 9.45
C THR A 41 2.57 -5.26 8.96
N PHE A 42 2.01 -5.19 7.74
CA PHE A 42 1.27 -6.32 7.18
C PHE A 42 2.14 -7.58 7.05
N ALA A 43 3.37 -7.45 6.54
CA ALA A 43 4.31 -8.57 6.43
C ALA A 43 4.65 -9.18 7.80
N LYS A 44 4.86 -8.35 8.82
CA LYS A 44 5.11 -8.78 10.19
C LYS A 44 3.91 -9.56 10.76
N GLU A 45 2.69 -9.06 10.59
CA GLU A 45 1.46 -9.74 11.00
C GLU A 45 1.23 -11.05 10.21
N PHE A 46 1.61 -11.07 8.92
CA PHE A 46 1.55 -12.27 8.11
C PHE A 46 2.55 -13.34 8.61
N CYS A 47 3.79 -12.97 8.92
CA CYS A 47 4.76 -13.86 9.54
C CYS A 47 4.25 -14.41 10.89
N LYS A 48 3.69 -13.52 11.72
CA LYS A 48 3.09 -13.89 13.01
C LYS A 48 1.93 -14.89 12.84
N ALA A 49 1.06 -14.70 11.84
CA ALA A 49 -0.04 -15.60 11.53
C ALA A 49 0.43 -16.97 11.05
N ILE A 50 1.56 -17.04 10.32
CA ILE A 50 2.18 -18.31 9.91
C ILE A 50 2.79 -19.03 11.11
N ALA A 51 3.46 -18.31 12.01
CA ALA A 51 4.21 -18.87 13.13
C ALA A 51 3.33 -19.18 14.36
N CYS A 52 2.13 -18.61 14.45
CA CYS A 52 1.25 -18.81 15.60
C CYS A 52 0.66 -20.22 15.60
N ARG A 53 0.96 -21.01 16.63
CA ARG A 53 0.42 -22.37 16.81
C ARG A 53 -1.00 -22.39 17.38
N GLU A 54 -1.34 -21.40 18.23
CA GLU A 54 -2.64 -21.33 18.91
C GLU A 54 -3.76 -20.94 17.93
N MET A 55 -3.49 -19.97 17.07
CA MET A 55 -4.44 -19.46 16.07
C MET A 55 -3.74 -19.30 14.72
N PRO A 56 -3.45 -20.40 14.00
CA PRO A 56 -2.84 -20.34 12.69
C PRO A 56 -3.70 -19.53 11.71
N GLY A 57 -3.04 -18.70 10.92
CA GLY A 57 -3.71 -17.87 9.91
C GLY A 57 -4.23 -16.51 10.40
N THR A 58 -4.23 -16.26 11.72
CA THR A 58 -4.66 -14.97 12.26
C THR A 58 -3.67 -14.37 13.26
N GLY A 59 -2.99 -15.22 14.04
CA GLY A 59 -2.27 -14.80 15.24
C GLY A 59 -3.21 -14.64 16.45
N CYS A 60 -2.79 -15.09 17.62
CA CYS A 60 -3.59 -15.01 18.85
C CYS A 60 -3.24 -13.83 19.75
N ASP A 61 -2.16 -13.12 19.46
CA ASP A 61 -1.60 -11.97 20.21
C ASP A 61 -1.16 -12.26 21.66
N ASN A 62 -1.35 -13.50 22.14
CA ASN A 62 -1.10 -13.87 23.54
C ASN A 62 -0.02 -14.95 23.74
N CYS A 63 0.26 -15.80 22.74
CA CYS A 63 1.28 -16.83 22.86
C CYS A 63 2.69 -16.24 22.76
N ILE A 64 3.67 -16.98 23.21
CA ILE A 64 5.08 -16.57 23.23
C ILE A 64 5.59 -16.13 21.85
N THR A 65 5.17 -16.82 20.80
CA THR A 65 5.50 -16.50 19.40
C THR A 65 4.93 -15.13 18.99
N CYS A 66 3.65 -14.89 19.25
CA CYS A 66 3.01 -13.62 18.94
C CYS A 66 3.65 -12.45 19.72
N THR A 67 3.90 -12.67 21.02
CA THR A 67 4.57 -11.67 21.88
C THR A 67 5.98 -11.34 21.38
N LYS A 68 6.74 -12.34 20.92
CA LYS A 68 8.06 -12.09 20.31
C LYS A 68 7.98 -11.22 19.06
N PHE A 69 7.01 -11.46 18.17
CA PHE A 69 6.79 -10.59 17.01
C PHE A 69 6.38 -9.17 17.40
N ASP A 70 5.49 -9.04 18.39
CA ASP A 70 4.99 -7.73 18.84
C ASP A 70 6.08 -6.87 19.49
N HIS A 71 7.09 -7.50 20.08
CA HIS A 71 8.27 -6.86 20.69
C HIS A 71 9.54 -6.87 19.85
N ASP A 72 9.46 -7.22 18.56
CA ASP A 72 10.60 -7.31 17.64
C ASP A 72 11.73 -8.26 18.11
N ASN A 73 11.37 -9.31 18.84
CA ASN A 73 12.28 -10.27 19.46
C ASN A 73 12.19 -11.69 18.87
N TYR A 74 11.60 -11.82 17.67
CA TYR A 74 11.59 -13.12 16.99
C TYR A 74 12.96 -13.35 16.34
N GLU A 75 13.72 -14.32 16.83
CA GLU A 75 15.15 -14.52 16.53
C GLU A 75 15.41 -14.79 15.04
N ASP A 76 14.50 -15.48 14.39
CA ASP A 76 14.61 -15.87 12.97
C ASP A 76 13.86 -14.91 12.03
N TYR A 77 13.59 -13.66 12.47
CA TYR A 77 13.00 -12.62 11.66
C TYR A 77 14.08 -11.67 11.15
N HIS A 78 14.29 -11.68 9.85
CA HIS A 78 15.30 -10.89 9.16
C HIS A 78 14.63 -9.81 8.33
N PHE A 79 14.76 -8.56 8.74
CA PHE A 79 14.20 -7.43 8.03
C PHE A 79 15.33 -6.67 7.32
N ILE A 80 15.23 -6.55 6.00
CA ILE A 80 16.21 -5.90 5.15
C ILE A 80 15.59 -4.61 4.60
N GLU A 81 16.22 -3.49 4.90
CA GLU A 81 15.91 -2.18 4.30
C GLU A 81 17.02 -1.75 3.36
N SER A 82 16.67 -0.88 2.40
CA SER A 82 17.66 -0.32 1.48
C SER A 82 18.72 0.50 2.23
N ALA A 83 19.99 0.27 1.92
CA ALA A 83 21.09 1.10 2.40
C ALA A 83 21.24 2.31 1.45
N GLY A 84 20.41 3.33 1.62
CA GLY A 84 20.30 4.48 0.73
C GLY A 84 19.19 4.30 -0.31
N MET A 85 19.49 4.39 -1.61
CA MET A 85 18.48 4.38 -2.69
C MET A 85 18.12 2.98 -3.21
N SER A 86 18.81 1.92 -2.80
CA SER A 86 18.60 0.57 -3.34
C SER A 86 19.07 -0.53 -2.39
N VAL A 87 18.44 -1.69 -2.49
CA VAL A 87 18.89 -2.92 -1.82
C VAL A 87 20.04 -3.52 -2.63
N LYS A 88 21.19 -3.71 -1.99
CA LYS A 88 22.45 -4.13 -2.61
C LYS A 88 22.71 -5.62 -2.47
N ASP A 89 23.56 -6.13 -3.37
CA ASP A 89 24.00 -7.53 -3.41
C ASP A 89 24.59 -8.03 -2.07
N GLU A 90 25.35 -7.20 -1.37
CA GLU A 90 25.94 -7.56 -0.09
C GLU A 90 24.91 -7.83 1.00
N GLN A 91 23.77 -7.10 0.98
CA GLN A 91 22.68 -7.30 1.94
C GLN A 91 22.00 -8.65 1.70
N ILE A 92 21.74 -9.00 0.44
CA ILE A 92 21.19 -10.30 0.06
C ILE A 92 22.19 -11.43 0.40
N SER A 93 23.48 -11.20 0.16
CA SER A 93 24.52 -12.18 0.53
C SER A 93 24.55 -12.48 2.04
N ARG A 94 24.43 -11.44 2.88
CA ARG A 94 24.37 -11.60 4.35
C ARG A 94 23.09 -12.33 4.76
N LEU A 95 21.95 -11.94 4.19
CA LEU A 95 20.68 -12.62 4.43
C LEU A 95 20.80 -14.13 4.13
N GLN A 96 21.34 -14.48 2.97
CA GLN A 96 21.52 -15.89 2.59
C GLN A 96 22.41 -16.66 3.57
N ALA A 97 23.42 -15.99 4.16
CA ALA A 97 24.27 -16.61 5.16
C ALA A 97 23.51 -16.92 6.46
N GLU A 98 22.56 -16.06 6.86
CA GLU A 98 21.69 -16.30 8.01
C GLU A 98 20.68 -17.42 7.71
N LEU A 99 20.03 -17.39 6.54
CA LEU A 99 19.03 -18.41 6.16
C LEU A 99 19.60 -19.82 5.99
N LYS A 100 20.92 -19.96 5.83
CA LYS A 100 21.60 -21.27 5.81
C LYS A 100 21.69 -21.93 7.16
N LYS A 101 21.63 -21.17 8.25
CA LYS A 101 21.65 -21.71 9.61
C LYS A 101 20.31 -22.43 9.86
N GLN A 102 20.31 -23.35 10.82
CA GLN A 102 19.02 -23.87 11.28
C GLN A 102 18.28 -22.79 12.07
N PRO A 103 16.97 -22.60 11.86
CA PRO A 103 16.21 -21.65 12.64
C PRO A 103 16.23 -22.03 14.13
N VAL A 104 16.30 -21.04 14.98
CA VAL A 104 16.25 -21.20 16.46
C VAL A 104 14.83 -21.66 16.86
N LEU A 105 13.85 -21.13 16.18
CA LEU A 105 12.44 -21.50 16.35
C LEU A 105 12.03 -22.54 15.26
N GLU A 106 10.98 -22.25 14.50
CA GLU A 106 10.53 -23.21 13.49
C GLU A 106 10.82 -22.77 12.06
N ARG A 107 10.88 -21.46 11.85
CA ARG A 107 10.97 -20.88 10.51
C ARG A 107 11.79 -19.60 10.52
N HIS A 108 12.58 -19.45 9.48
CA HIS A 108 13.13 -18.15 9.10
C HIS A 108 12.08 -17.34 8.33
N PHE A 109 11.95 -16.08 8.69
CA PHE A 109 11.19 -15.10 7.93
C PHE A 109 12.14 -14.02 7.43
N ALA A 110 12.23 -13.88 6.13
CA ALA A 110 13.07 -12.86 5.48
C ALA A 110 12.17 -11.85 4.78
N VAL A 111 12.10 -10.63 5.29
CA VAL A 111 11.33 -9.54 4.69
C VAL A 111 12.30 -8.56 4.05
N ILE A 112 12.15 -8.32 2.76
CA ILE A 112 12.94 -7.36 1.99
C ILE A 112 12.04 -6.19 1.65
N LYS A 113 12.24 -5.05 2.31
CA LYS A 113 11.53 -3.80 2.06
C LYS A 113 12.09 -3.15 0.78
N ASP A 114 11.21 -2.48 0.05
CA ASP A 114 11.52 -1.79 -1.20
C ASP A 114 12.26 -2.72 -2.19
N ALA A 115 11.75 -3.96 -2.32
CA ALA A 115 12.37 -5.01 -3.11
C ALA A 115 12.51 -4.65 -4.60
N ASP A 116 11.63 -3.81 -5.12
CA ASP A 116 11.67 -3.23 -6.46
C ASP A 116 12.85 -2.25 -6.69
N THR A 117 13.52 -1.82 -5.61
CA THR A 117 14.76 -1.02 -5.69
C THR A 117 16.02 -1.89 -5.70
N MET A 118 15.88 -3.22 -5.62
CA MET A 118 17.03 -4.13 -5.67
C MET A 118 17.83 -3.94 -6.96
N THR A 119 19.16 -3.86 -6.84
CA THR A 119 20.01 -3.91 -8.02
C THR A 119 19.83 -5.24 -8.78
N VAL A 120 20.03 -5.25 -10.10
CA VAL A 120 19.93 -6.48 -10.92
C VAL A 120 20.81 -7.60 -10.34
N ARG A 121 21.99 -7.25 -9.80
CA ARG A 121 22.89 -8.21 -9.16
C ARG A 121 22.31 -8.80 -7.88
N ALA A 122 21.65 -7.98 -7.06
CA ALA A 122 20.94 -8.43 -5.85
C ALA A 122 19.77 -9.35 -6.20
N GLN A 123 18.99 -8.99 -7.21
CA GLN A 123 17.89 -9.81 -7.72
C GLN A 123 18.38 -11.18 -8.22
N ASN A 124 19.43 -11.19 -9.05
CA ASN A 124 20.01 -12.44 -9.57
C ASN A 124 20.58 -13.32 -8.43
N ARG A 125 21.14 -12.73 -7.39
CA ARG A 125 21.61 -13.48 -6.21
C ARG A 125 20.44 -14.14 -5.48
N LEU A 126 19.32 -13.41 -5.31
CA LEU A 126 18.14 -13.90 -4.63
C LEU A 126 17.49 -15.10 -5.36
N LEU A 127 17.56 -15.14 -6.69
CA LEU A 127 16.98 -16.23 -7.50
C LEU A 127 17.43 -17.61 -7.03
N LYS A 128 18.70 -17.78 -6.65
CA LYS A 128 19.20 -19.07 -6.16
C LYS A 128 18.43 -19.56 -4.91
N THR A 129 18.08 -18.63 -4.02
CA THR A 129 17.32 -18.98 -2.81
C THR A 129 15.83 -19.20 -3.09
N LEU A 130 15.30 -18.54 -4.14
CA LEU A 130 13.92 -18.77 -4.58
C LEU A 130 13.75 -20.09 -5.34
N GLU A 131 14.79 -20.55 -6.04
CA GLU A 131 14.80 -21.84 -6.74
C GLU A 131 15.00 -23.01 -5.77
N GLU A 132 15.94 -22.86 -4.84
CA GLU A 132 16.27 -23.86 -3.84
C GLU A 132 16.16 -23.26 -2.44
N PRO A 133 14.94 -23.09 -1.90
CA PRO A 133 14.73 -22.46 -0.61
C PRO A 133 15.27 -23.34 0.51
N PHE A 134 15.90 -22.70 1.50
CA PHE A 134 16.31 -23.38 2.72
C PHE A 134 15.08 -23.89 3.47
N PRO A 135 15.12 -25.11 4.04
CA PRO A 135 13.99 -25.67 4.78
C PRO A 135 13.46 -24.73 5.86
N GLY A 136 12.14 -24.56 5.93
CA GLY A 136 11.53 -23.68 6.92
C GLY A 136 11.65 -22.17 6.64
N THR A 137 12.12 -21.76 5.45
CA THR A 137 12.26 -20.35 5.11
C THR A 137 11.03 -19.81 4.39
N VAL A 138 10.61 -18.61 4.78
CA VAL A 138 9.58 -17.81 4.09
C VAL A 138 10.19 -16.45 3.72
N ILE A 139 10.23 -16.14 2.45
CA ILE A 139 10.75 -14.87 1.89
C ILE A 139 9.57 -13.99 1.49
N ILE A 140 9.59 -12.74 1.90
CA ILE A 140 8.56 -11.75 1.59
C ILE A 140 9.23 -10.53 0.96
N LEU A 141 8.82 -10.20 -0.26
CA LEU A 141 9.28 -9.04 -1.01
C LEU A 141 8.21 -7.97 -0.94
N LEU A 142 8.51 -6.82 -0.33
CA LEU A 142 7.62 -5.67 -0.30
C LEU A 142 7.96 -4.78 -1.49
N SER A 143 6.98 -4.45 -2.31
CA SER A 143 7.17 -3.71 -3.57
C SER A 143 6.06 -2.70 -3.78
N GLU A 144 6.39 -1.54 -4.34
CA GLU A 144 5.39 -0.60 -4.86
C GLU A 144 5.01 -0.97 -6.29
N ASN A 145 6.00 -1.40 -7.07
CA ASN A 145 5.78 -1.84 -8.44
C ASN A 145 6.56 -3.13 -8.72
N ARG A 146 5.87 -4.26 -8.75
CA ARG A 146 6.46 -5.56 -9.05
C ARG A 146 7.10 -5.67 -10.44
N GLU A 147 6.72 -4.80 -11.38
CA GLU A 147 7.28 -4.83 -12.74
C GLU A 147 8.79 -4.45 -12.75
N ASN A 148 9.27 -3.79 -11.69
CA ASN A 148 10.69 -3.53 -11.46
C ASN A 148 11.47 -4.77 -10.96
N LEU A 149 10.76 -5.85 -10.59
CA LEU A 149 11.37 -7.14 -10.28
C LEU A 149 11.50 -7.99 -11.55
N LEU A 150 12.59 -8.76 -11.63
CA LEU A 150 12.80 -9.70 -12.72
C LEU A 150 11.61 -10.67 -12.84
N GLU A 151 11.22 -10.99 -14.06
CA GLU A 151 10.16 -11.95 -14.33
C GLU A 151 10.41 -13.31 -13.67
N THR A 152 11.68 -13.71 -13.61
CA THR A 152 12.13 -14.94 -12.96
C THR A 152 11.87 -14.95 -11.44
N ILE A 153 11.89 -13.79 -10.78
CA ILE A 153 11.48 -13.64 -9.37
C ILE A 153 9.96 -13.72 -9.27
N ARG A 154 9.28 -12.95 -10.12
CA ARG A 154 7.80 -12.88 -10.10
C ARG A 154 7.14 -14.25 -10.33
N SER A 155 7.70 -15.06 -11.19
CA SER A 155 7.18 -16.40 -11.49
C SER A 155 7.32 -17.40 -10.33
N ARG A 156 8.20 -17.12 -9.34
CA ARG A 156 8.48 -17.98 -8.18
C ARG A 156 7.83 -17.51 -6.88
N CYS A 157 7.14 -16.38 -6.92
CA CYS A 157 6.50 -15.79 -5.74
C CYS A 157 4.97 -15.78 -5.87
N VAL A 158 4.29 -15.98 -4.77
CA VAL A 158 2.85 -15.74 -4.69
C VAL A 158 2.61 -14.26 -4.53
N LEU A 159 1.77 -13.68 -5.38
CA LEU A 159 1.42 -12.27 -5.31
C LEU A 159 0.26 -12.01 -4.38
N PHE A 160 0.47 -11.12 -3.42
CA PHE A 160 -0.57 -10.46 -2.63
C PHE A 160 -0.59 -8.98 -2.99
N ARG A 161 -1.76 -8.46 -3.31
CA ARG A 161 -1.98 -7.03 -3.48
C ARG A 161 -2.71 -6.52 -2.25
N LEU A 162 -2.09 -5.57 -1.58
CA LEU A 162 -2.76 -4.78 -0.55
C LEU A 162 -3.52 -3.68 -1.26
N GLU A 163 -4.82 -3.75 -1.17
CA GLU A 163 -5.68 -2.63 -1.52
C GLU A 163 -5.58 -1.64 -0.36
N ASP A 164 -5.08 -0.46 -0.62
CA ASP A 164 -5.05 0.60 0.39
C ASP A 164 -6.38 1.35 0.34
N ILE A 165 -7.20 1.07 1.35
CA ILE A 165 -8.48 1.77 1.52
C ILE A 165 -8.27 3.18 2.05
N ASN A 166 -7.07 3.46 2.59
CA ASN A 166 -6.69 4.84 2.83
C ASN A 166 -6.59 5.66 1.53
N GLU A 167 -6.34 5.05 0.36
CA GLU A 167 -6.52 5.77 -0.91
C GLU A 167 -7.98 6.15 -1.16
N GLU A 168 -8.94 5.25 -0.86
CA GLU A 168 -10.36 5.61 -0.96
C GLU A 168 -10.83 6.53 0.17
N ALA A 169 -10.31 6.41 1.37
CA ALA A 169 -10.61 7.30 2.50
C ALA A 169 -9.75 8.57 2.45
N ARG A 170 -8.50 8.46 1.97
CA ARG A 170 -7.59 9.59 1.83
C ARG A 170 -8.08 10.52 0.73
N GLY A 171 -8.13 11.78 1.05
CA GLY A 171 -8.73 12.78 0.17
C GLY A 171 -10.26 12.76 0.13
N ARG A 172 -10.93 11.78 0.76
CA ARG A 172 -12.39 11.71 0.76
C ARG A 172 -12.99 12.75 1.70
N GLU A 173 -12.50 12.84 2.92
CA GLU A 173 -12.95 13.86 3.86
C GLU A 173 -12.61 15.26 3.35
N GLU A 174 -11.40 15.45 2.84
CA GLU A 174 -10.94 16.69 2.24
C GLU A 174 -11.72 17.03 0.96
N ALA A 175 -12.01 16.04 0.12
CA ALA A 175 -12.81 16.22 -1.08
C ALA A 175 -14.26 16.55 -0.74
N ASP A 176 -14.87 15.88 0.23
CA ASP A 176 -16.20 16.20 0.71
C ASP A 176 -16.25 17.62 1.31
N MET A 177 -15.25 18.02 2.12
CA MET A 177 -15.15 19.37 2.67
C MET A 177 -15.03 20.44 1.58
N ILE A 178 -14.21 20.21 0.56
CA ILE A 178 -14.01 21.15 -0.55
C ILE A 178 -15.24 21.16 -1.47
N PHE A 179 -15.80 20.00 -1.77
CA PHE A 179 -17.02 19.89 -2.54
C PHE A 179 -18.19 20.61 -1.85
N ASP A 180 -18.39 20.40 -0.56
CA ASP A 180 -19.43 21.08 0.22
C ASP A 180 -19.18 22.59 0.32
N ALA A 181 -17.93 23.02 0.36
CA ALA A 181 -17.59 24.44 0.33
C ALA A 181 -17.91 25.07 -1.03
N LEU A 182 -17.65 24.37 -2.15
CA LEU A 182 -18.05 24.77 -3.49
C LEU A 182 -19.56 24.77 -3.67
N TYR A 183 -20.21 23.71 -3.18
CA TYR A 183 -21.66 23.55 -3.22
C TYR A 183 -22.41 24.67 -2.48
N ASN A 184 -21.90 25.11 -1.32
CA ASN A 184 -22.46 26.18 -0.52
C ASN A 184 -21.98 27.59 -0.96
N GLU A 185 -21.37 27.70 -2.13
CA GLU A 185 -20.87 28.96 -2.70
C GLU A 185 -19.97 29.76 -1.73
N LYS A 186 -19.17 29.05 -0.92
CA LYS A 186 -18.24 29.71 0.01
C LYS A 186 -17.22 30.58 -0.73
N ALA A 187 -16.81 31.67 -0.09
CA ALA A 187 -15.80 32.55 -0.65
C ALA A 187 -14.50 31.79 -0.96
N PHE A 188 -13.88 32.06 -2.10
CA PHE A 188 -12.64 31.41 -2.54
C PHE A 188 -11.54 31.42 -1.45
N PHE A 189 -11.51 32.49 -0.63
CA PHE A 189 -10.54 32.57 0.48
C PHE A 189 -10.74 31.45 1.53
N GLU A 190 -11.98 31.10 1.86
CA GLU A 190 -12.28 30.00 2.80
C GLU A 190 -11.89 28.65 2.22
N ILE A 191 -12.20 28.42 0.94
CA ILE A 191 -11.82 27.19 0.24
C ILE A 191 -10.29 27.06 0.18
N LYS A 192 -9.59 28.19 -0.05
CA LYS A 192 -8.13 28.21 -0.04
C LYS A 192 -7.53 27.86 1.33
N GLN A 193 -8.18 28.24 2.44
CA GLN A 193 -7.74 27.84 3.78
C GLN A 193 -7.91 26.33 3.99
N ILE A 194 -9.05 25.77 3.59
CA ILE A 194 -9.31 24.32 3.63
C ILE A 194 -8.24 23.58 2.82
N LEU A 195 -7.98 24.00 1.58
CA LEU A 195 -6.92 23.44 0.74
C LEU A 195 -5.54 23.49 1.41
N GLY A 196 -5.18 24.61 2.03
CA GLY A 196 -3.89 24.78 2.68
C GLY A 196 -3.69 23.90 3.93
N SER A 197 -4.77 23.53 4.61
CA SER A 197 -4.74 22.59 5.73
C SER A 197 -4.77 21.12 5.29
N ALA A 198 -5.51 20.83 4.23
CA ALA A 198 -5.78 19.49 3.74
C ALA A 198 -4.65 18.93 2.86
N VAL A 199 -4.01 19.77 2.04
CA VAL A 199 -3.05 19.33 1.03
C VAL A 199 -1.67 19.90 1.33
N LYS A 200 -0.76 19.03 1.79
CA LYS A 200 0.62 19.37 2.18
C LYS A 200 1.67 18.85 1.21
N SER A 201 1.31 17.86 0.41
CA SER A 201 2.19 17.18 -0.53
C SER A 201 1.53 17.07 -1.91
N ARG A 202 2.30 16.60 -2.90
CA ARG A 202 1.78 16.30 -4.23
C ARG A 202 0.88 15.05 -4.20
N GLU A 203 1.19 14.10 -3.36
CA GLU A 203 0.42 12.89 -3.11
C GLU A 203 -0.97 13.23 -2.55
N ASP A 204 -1.04 14.15 -1.57
CA ASP A 204 -2.32 14.65 -1.06
C ASP A 204 -3.14 15.34 -2.17
N ALA A 205 -2.47 16.03 -3.10
CA ALA A 205 -3.15 16.65 -4.23
C ALA A 205 -3.77 15.63 -5.18
N TYR A 206 -3.09 14.52 -5.48
CA TYR A 206 -3.68 13.42 -6.26
C TYR A 206 -4.86 12.79 -5.54
N ALA A 207 -4.71 12.46 -4.24
CA ALA A 207 -5.78 11.89 -3.44
C ALA A 207 -7.04 12.78 -3.40
N LEU A 208 -6.85 14.10 -3.32
CA LEU A 208 -7.95 15.07 -3.39
C LEU A 208 -8.63 15.04 -4.77
N LEU A 209 -7.87 15.02 -5.87
CA LEU A 209 -8.44 14.95 -7.23
C LEU A 209 -9.26 13.68 -7.41
N ASP A 210 -8.74 12.53 -6.96
CA ASP A 210 -9.44 11.24 -7.03
C ASP A 210 -10.72 11.25 -6.17
N GLY A 211 -10.67 11.89 -5.00
CA GLY A 211 -11.84 12.09 -4.14
C GLY A 211 -12.93 12.94 -4.80
N LEU A 212 -12.55 14.07 -5.40
CA LEU A 212 -13.48 14.94 -6.12
C LEU A 212 -14.09 14.25 -7.35
N GLU A 213 -13.30 13.54 -8.15
CA GLU A 213 -13.76 12.79 -9.31
C GLU A 213 -14.84 11.79 -8.91
N ARG A 214 -14.62 10.99 -7.87
CA ARG A 214 -15.60 10.04 -7.33
C ARG A 214 -16.92 10.71 -6.90
N ILE A 215 -16.85 11.90 -6.30
CA ILE A 215 -18.05 12.65 -5.92
C ILE A 215 -18.85 13.00 -7.19
N TYR A 216 -18.18 13.57 -8.20
CA TYR A 216 -18.84 13.95 -9.46
C TYR A 216 -19.36 12.74 -10.24
N GLU A 217 -18.69 11.59 -10.24
CA GLU A 217 -19.18 10.33 -10.80
C GLU A 217 -20.45 9.82 -10.11
N LYS A 218 -20.51 9.90 -8.76
CA LYS A 218 -21.71 9.55 -8.01
C LYS A 218 -22.89 10.47 -8.34
N LEU A 219 -22.64 11.74 -8.58
CA LEU A 219 -23.67 12.67 -9.08
C LEU A 219 -24.16 12.27 -10.47
N LEU A 220 -23.32 11.76 -11.37
CA LEU A 220 -23.74 11.25 -12.68
C LEU A 220 -24.60 10.00 -12.57
N THR A 221 -24.29 9.10 -11.64
CA THR A 221 -24.96 7.80 -11.46
C THR A 221 -26.18 7.85 -10.53
N TRP A 222 -26.64 9.04 -10.13
CA TRP A 222 -27.77 9.26 -9.21
C TRP A 222 -27.59 8.62 -7.81
N GLN A 223 -26.38 8.36 -7.41
CA GLN A 223 -26.06 7.78 -6.09
C GLN A 223 -25.88 8.86 -4.99
N ASP A 224 -25.89 10.14 -5.36
CA ASP A 224 -25.75 11.26 -4.43
C ASP A 224 -27.01 12.13 -4.45
N SER A 225 -27.56 12.46 -3.27
CA SER A 225 -28.75 13.26 -3.09
C SER A 225 -28.63 14.70 -3.59
N ARG A 226 -27.41 15.22 -3.69
CA ARG A 226 -27.06 16.57 -4.17
C ARG A 226 -27.21 16.70 -5.70
N ARG A 227 -27.45 15.59 -6.42
CA ARG A 227 -27.53 15.52 -7.88
C ARG A 227 -28.51 16.52 -8.51
N ASN A 228 -29.65 16.75 -7.86
CA ASN A 228 -30.72 17.62 -8.41
C ASN A 228 -30.32 19.11 -8.52
N MET A 229 -29.23 19.51 -7.90
CA MET A 229 -28.72 20.88 -7.91
C MET A 229 -27.69 21.15 -9.02
N TYR A 230 -27.24 20.09 -9.72
CA TYR A 230 -26.23 20.21 -10.78
C TYR A 230 -26.81 19.80 -12.14
N ARG A 231 -26.52 20.61 -13.18
CA ARG A 231 -26.78 20.21 -14.57
C ARG A 231 -25.72 19.19 -15.00
N LYS A 232 -26.08 18.29 -15.90
CA LYS A 232 -25.11 17.29 -16.43
C LYS A 232 -23.86 17.95 -17.01
N GLU A 233 -24.05 19.06 -17.72
CA GLU A 233 -22.98 19.81 -18.36
C GLU A 233 -21.97 20.32 -17.33
N ASP A 234 -22.42 20.79 -16.16
CA ASP A 234 -21.58 21.31 -15.10
C ASP A 234 -20.75 20.17 -14.45
N ILE A 235 -21.35 18.97 -14.32
CA ILE A 235 -20.65 17.80 -13.80
C ILE A 235 -19.55 17.35 -14.78
N PHE A 236 -19.85 17.24 -16.08
CA PHE A 236 -18.84 16.88 -17.07
C PHE A 236 -17.70 17.91 -17.14
N LYS A 237 -18.04 19.19 -17.09
CA LYS A 237 -17.06 20.27 -17.05
C LYS A 237 -16.14 20.14 -15.82
N ALA A 238 -16.71 19.81 -14.65
CA ALA A 238 -15.91 19.60 -13.43
C ALA A 238 -14.94 18.42 -13.57
N ILE A 239 -15.39 17.30 -14.13
CA ILE A 239 -14.54 16.13 -14.39
C ILE A 239 -13.41 16.49 -15.38
N GLU A 240 -13.70 17.19 -16.46
CA GLU A 240 -12.67 17.66 -17.40
C GLU A 240 -11.63 18.56 -16.74
N LEU A 241 -12.05 19.44 -15.84
CA LEU A 241 -11.16 20.33 -15.09
C LEU A 241 -10.30 19.55 -14.07
N ILE A 242 -10.84 18.50 -13.46
CA ILE A 242 -10.07 17.59 -12.59
C ILE A 242 -8.99 16.89 -13.39
N GLU A 243 -9.31 16.39 -14.58
CA GLU A 243 -8.34 15.77 -15.47
C GLU A 243 -7.27 16.78 -15.99
N GLU A 244 -7.65 18.04 -16.23
CA GLU A 244 -6.68 19.11 -16.54
C GLU A 244 -5.70 19.32 -15.39
N ALA A 245 -6.21 19.41 -14.15
CA ALA A 245 -5.37 19.56 -12.96
C ALA A 245 -4.45 18.35 -12.75
N ARG A 246 -4.93 17.13 -13.04
CA ARG A 246 -4.12 15.89 -12.97
C ARG A 246 -2.97 15.92 -13.98
N ARG A 247 -3.22 16.40 -15.22
CA ARG A 247 -2.17 16.62 -16.23
C ARG A 247 -1.14 17.64 -15.79
N ASP A 248 -1.58 18.75 -15.17
CA ASP A 248 -0.69 19.76 -14.61
C ASP A 248 0.24 19.18 -13.55
N LEU A 249 -0.30 18.33 -12.66
CA LEU A 249 0.51 17.61 -11.66
C LEU A 249 1.52 16.69 -12.32
N HIS A 250 1.14 15.92 -13.34
CA HIS A 250 2.08 15.07 -14.09
C HIS A 250 3.18 15.89 -14.79
N ALA A 251 2.84 17.05 -15.32
CA ALA A 251 3.80 17.99 -15.91
C ALA A 251 4.67 18.73 -14.87
N LYS A 252 4.63 18.31 -13.60
CA LYS A 252 5.38 18.90 -12.48
C LYS A 252 5.03 20.37 -12.16
N VAL A 253 3.88 20.84 -12.56
CA VAL A 253 3.35 22.14 -12.11
C VAL A 253 3.22 22.12 -10.58
N ASN A 254 3.36 23.29 -9.95
CA ASN A 254 3.18 23.40 -8.50
C ASN A 254 1.75 22.98 -8.12
N TYR A 255 1.62 22.01 -7.24
CA TYR A 255 0.34 21.41 -6.87
C TYR A 255 -0.65 22.41 -6.26
N GLN A 256 -0.15 23.36 -5.46
CA GLN A 256 -1.01 24.40 -4.89
C GLN A 256 -1.59 25.33 -5.97
N TYR A 257 -0.82 25.58 -7.03
CA TYR A 257 -1.30 26.38 -8.15
C TYR A 257 -2.35 25.62 -8.96
N ALA A 258 -2.08 24.36 -9.30
CA ALA A 258 -3.00 23.52 -10.06
C ALA A 258 -4.36 23.38 -9.35
N LEU A 259 -4.36 23.10 -8.04
CA LEU A 259 -5.58 22.99 -7.25
C LEU A 259 -6.34 24.32 -7.10
N LYS A 260 -5.64 25.43 -6.90
CA LYS A 260 -6.30 26.76 -6.85
C LYS A 260 -6.97 27.12 -8.17
N ASN A 261 -6.30 26.81 -9.28
CA ASN A 261 -6.85 27.03 -10.62
C ASN A 261 -8.08 26.18 -10.87
N LEU A 262 -8.04 24.90 -10.46
CA LEU A 262 -9.18 23.98 -10.52
C LEU A 262 -10.41 24.56 -9.79
N ILE A 263 -10.23 24.97 -8.53
CA ILE A 263 -11.32 25.49 -7.70
C ILE A 263 -11.91 26.77 -8.26
N LEU A 264 -11.08 27.68 -8.78
CA LEU A 264 -11.54 28.90 -9.41
C LEU A 264 -12.39 28.61 -10.68
N LYS A 265 -12.02 27.57 -11.44
CA LYS A 265 -12.74 27.19 -12.67
C LYS A 265 -14.04 26.42 -12.38
N ILE A 266 -14.12 25.67 -11.29
CA ILE A 266 -15.33 24.96 -10.90
C ILE A 266 -16.34 25.90 -10.22
N GLY A 267 -15.85 26.85 -9.40
CA GLY A 267 -16.69 27.75 -8.62
C GLY A 267 -17.09 29.05 -9.35
N GLY A 268 -16.59 29.30 -10.57
CA GLY A 268 -16.94 30.46 -11.41
C GLY A 268 -17.72 30.01 -12.63
#